data_8470f8bcdaa8f331ef97fa6c54de1e54
#
_entry.id   8470f8bcdaa8f331ef97fa6c54de1e54
#
_cell.length_a   1.000
_cell.length_b   1.000
_cell.length_c   1.000
_cell.angle_alpha   90.00
_cell.angle_beta   90.00
_cell.angle_gamma   90.00
#
_symmetry.space_group_name_H-M   'P 1'
#
loop_
_entity.id
_entity.type
_entity.pdbx_description
1 polymer ?
#
loop_
_entity_poly.entity_id
_entity_poly.type
_entity_poly.pdbx_seq_one_letter_code
_entity_poly.pdbx_strand_id
1 'polypeptide(L)'
;MNEIQLKLCDIQGRLFELSVDRQLGSAGFIKTFMNSETAKALDSTYNRMQWAGEEYLLEEVIEAAGDKLDETGEVYSKDVIYWIGYIYRYWHYYTEESSKAIYKQAPVETMKRNYLMFHTMAPEVAIEDLKEIYKQK
;
A
#
# COMPACT_ATOMS: atom_id res chain seq x y z
N MET A 1 -14.88 -2.96 -10.85
CA MET A 1 -13.52 -2.41 -11.01
C MET A 1 -12.95 -2.87 -12.35
N ASN A 2 -12.32 -1.98 -13.09
CA ASN A 2 -11.83 -2.31 -14.44
C ASN A 2 -10.45 -2.99 -14.38
N GLU A 3 -10.00 -3.50 -15.55
CA GLU A 3 -8.75 -4.24 -15.64
C GLU A 3 -7.52 -3.38 -15.30
N ILE A 4 -7.54 -2.11 -15.67
CA ILE A 4 -6.43 -1.19 -15.39
C ILE A 4 -6.30 -0.98 -13.89
N GLN A 5 -7.41 -0.80 -13.19
CA GLN A 5 -7.42 -0.62 -11.75
C GLN A 5 -6.92 -1.87 -11.02
N LEU A 6 -7.36 -3.05 -11.45
CA LEU A 6 -6.88 -4.30 -10.86
C LEU A 6 -5.39 -4.50 -11.10
N LYS A 7 -4.91 -4.11 -12.28
CA LYS A 7 -3.48 -4.18 -12.58
C LYS A 7 -2.68 -3.24 -11.68
N LEU A 8 -3.20 -2.05 -11.39
CA LEU A 8 -2.53 -1.11 -10.49
C LEU A 8 -2.52 -1.60 -9.05
N CYS A 9 -3.54 -2.34 -8.63
CA CYS A 9 -3.51 -2.99 -7.32
C CYS A 9 -2.37 -4.01 -7.26
N ASP A 10 -2.22 -4.82 -8.30
CA ASP A 10 -1.13 -5.80 -8.39
C ASP A 10 0.23 -5.11 -8.42
N ILE A 11 0.36 -4.04 -9.18
CA ILE A 11 1.60 -3.26 -9.24
C ILE A 11 1.98 -2.73 -7.87
N GLN A 12 1.02 -2.21 -7.12
CA GLN A 12 1.32 -1.71 -5.77
C GLN A 12 1.71 -2.83 -4.81
N GLY A 13 1.05 -3.99 -4.91
CA GLY A 13 1.45 -5.17 -4.16
C GLY A 13 2.88 -5.58 -4.48
N ARG A 14 3.25 -5.61 -5.76
CA ARG A 14 4.61 -5.94 -6.20
C ARG A 14 5.63 -4.89 -5.77
N LEU A 15 5.24 -3.62 -5.79
CA LEU A 15 6.09 -2.55 -5.30
C LEU A 15 6.43 -2.77 -3.83
N PHE A 16 5.42 -3.15 -3.03
CA PHE A 16 5.66 -3.45 -1.63
C PHE A 16 6.56 -4.67 -1.46
N GLU A 17 6.40 -5.72 -2.30
CA GLU A 17 7.32 -6.86 -2.27
C GLU A 17 8.76 -6.46 -2.57
N LEU A 18 8.96 -5.56 -3.53
CA LEU A 18 10.30 -5.09 -3.89
C LEU A 18 11.00 -4.40 -2.72
N SER A 19 10.25 -3.75 -1.84
CA SER A 19 10.85 -3.13 -0.65
C SER A 19 11.49 -4.17 0.26
N VAL A 20 10.95 -5.41 0.27
CA VAL A 20 11.53 -6.53 1.02
C VAL A 20 12.89 -6.91 0.41
N ASP A 21 12.97 -7.00 -0.91
CA ASP A 21 14.23 -7.31 -1.60
C ASP A 21 15.31 -6.26 -1.33
N ARG A 22 14.89 -5.01 -1.10
CA ARG A 22 15.81 -3.92 -0.77
C ARG A 22 16.07 -3.85 0.74
N GLN A 23 15.51 -4.77 1.51
CA GLN A 23 15.70 -4.88 2.96
C GLN A 23 15.29 -3.62 3.73
N LEU A 24 14.30 -2.92 3.22
CA LEU A 24 13.76 -1.75 3.92
C LEU A 24 12.81 -2.20 5.03
N GLY A 25 12.88 -1.57 6.19
CA GLY A 25 11.93 -1.83 7.27
C GLY A 25 10.51 -1.59 6.77
N SER A 26 9.65 -2.59 6.92
CA SER A 26 8.34 -2.57 6.27
C SER A 26 7.41 -1.49 6.81
N ALA A 27 7.34 -1.31 8.12
CA ALA A 27 6.45 -0.29 8.71
C ALA A 27 6.82 1.11 8.22
N GLY A 28 8.11 1.43 8.25
CA GLY A 28 8.60 2.74 7.80
C GLY A 28 8.37 2.95 6.31
N PHE A 29 8.63 1.92 5.50
CA PHE A 29 8.42 2.00 4.05
C PHE A 29 6.94 2.26 3.73
N ILE A 30 6.03 1.47 4.33
CA ILE A 30 4.61 1.57 4.04
C ILE A 30 4.07 2.94 4.43
N LYS A 31 4.43 3.42 5.62
CA LYS A 31 4.03 4.75 6.07
C LYS A 31 4.53 5.83 5.11
N THR A 32 5.80 5.76 4.73
CA THR A 32 6.40 6.73 3.83
C THR A 32 5.73 6.69 2.46
N PHE A 33 5.49 5.48 1.92
CA PHE A 33 4.84 5.34 0.62
C PHE A 33 3.44 5.93 0.63
N MET A 34 2.61 5.56 1.59
CA MET A 34 1.21 5.98 1.61
C MET A 34 1.04 7.48 1.77
N ASN A 35 2.04 8.17 2.31
CA ASN A 35 2.04 9.63 2.47
C ASN A 35 2.88 10.33 1.40
N SER A 36 3.37 9.60 0.38
CA SER A 36 4.28 10.15 -0.62
C SER A 36 3.54 10.82 -1.78
N GLU A 37 4.28 11.64 -2.51
CA GLU A 37 3.78 12.21 -3.77
C GLU A 37 3.55 11.12 -4.82
N THR A 38 4.32 10.03 -4.77
CA THR A 38 4.13 8.90 -5.67
C THR A 38 2.77 8.26 -5.46
N ALA A 39 2.38 7.99 -4.21
CA ALA A 39 1.06 7.44 -3.92
C ALA A 39 -0.04 8.40 -4.34
N LYS A 40 0.16 9.69 -4.10
CA LYS A 40 -0.80 10.72 -4.52
C LYS A 40 -0.96 10.73 -6.04
N ALA A 41 0.13 10.57 -6.78
CA ALA A 41 0.08 10.49 -8.24
C ALA A 41 -0.72 9.27 -8.70
N LEU A 42 -0.56 8.13 -8.03
CA LEU A 42 -1.33 6.93 -8.33
C LEU A 42 -2.81 7.08 -8.01
N ASP A 43 -3.16 7.94 -7.06
CA ASP A 43 -4.55 8.24 -6.74
C ASP A 43 -5.23 9.05 -7.84
N SER A 44 -4.46 9.71 -8.70
CA SER A 44 -4.98 10.56 -9.77
C SER A 44 -5.44 9.72 -10.96
N THR A 45 -6.57 10.06 -11.55
CA THR A 45 -7.17 9.28 -12.65
C THR A 45 -6.30 9.24 -13.90
N TYR A 46 -5.59 10.32 -14.22
CA TYR A 46 -4.88 10.45 -15.50
C TYR A 46 -3.40 10.73 -15.34
N ASN A 47 -2.79 10.31 -14.23
CA ASN A 47 -1.36 10.54 -14.03
C ASN A 47 -0.55 9.45 -14.73
N ARG A 48 0.46 9.85 -15.51
CA ARG A 48 1.29 8.89 -16.24
C ARG A 48 2.17 8.01 -15.34
N MET A 49 2.31 8.34 -14.06
CA MET A 49 2.99 7.46 -13.12
C MET A 49 2.31 6.09 -13.02
N GLN A 50 1.03 6.03 -13.38
CA GLN A 50 0.29 4.76 -13.39
C GLN A 50 0.85 3.76 -14.41
N TRP A 51 1.65 4.22 -15.38
CA TRP A 51 2.21 3.37 -16.43
C TRP A 51 3.70 3.06 -16.22
N ALA A 52 4.25 3.52 -15.10
CA ALA A 52 5.71 3.48 -14.89
C ALA A 52 6.27 2.13 -14.47
N GLY A 53 5.43 1.26 -13.88
CA GLY A 53 5.88 -0.03 -13.35
C GLY A 53 6.43 0.07 -11.95
N GLU A 54 6.46 -1.07 -11.25
CA GLU A 54 6.77 -1.11 -9.82
C GLU A 54 8.21 -0.73 -9.49
N GLU A 55 9.18 -1.11 -10.34
CA GLU A 55 10.58 -0.76 -10.07
C GLU A 55 10.80 0.74 -10.13
N TYR A 56 10.25 1.40 -11.15
CA TYR A 56 10.39 2.85 -11.28
C TYR A 56 9.72 3.56 -10.11
N LEU A 57 8.52 3.12 -9.75
CA LEU A 57 7.77 3.73 -8.64
C LEU A 57 8.53 3.59 -7.33
N LEU A 58 9.14 2.44 -7.08
CA LEU A 58 9.93 2.24 -5.87
C LEU A 58 11.11 3.19 -5.82
N GLU A 59 11.85 3.34 -6.94
CA GLU A 59 12.99 4.26 -6.97
C GLU A 59 12.56 5.71 -6.71
N GLU A 60 11.41 6.13 -7.23
CA GLU A 60 10.88 7.46 -6.95
C GLU A 60 10.63 7.67 -5.47
N VAL A 61 10.05 6.67 -4.80
CA VAL A 61 9.78 6.75 -3.36
C VAL A 61 11.08 6.82 -2.56
N ILE A 62 12.04 5.96 -2.90
CA ILE A 62 13.33 5.91 -2.20
C ILE A 62 14.07 7.24 -2.36
N GLU A 63 14.13 7.77 -3.57
CA GLU A 63 14.82 9.03 -3.84
C GLU A 63 14.18 10.19 -3.08
N ALA A 64 12.86 10.27 -3.11
CA ALA A 64 12.14 11.35 -2.41
C ALA A 64 12.23 11.24 -0.90
N ALA A 65 12.28 10.02 -0.37
CA ALA A 65 12.32 9.79 1.08
C ALA A 65 13.70 10.09 1.69
N GLY A 66 14.76 9.88 0.92
CA GLY A 66 16.12 10.07 1.44
C GLY A 66 16.37 9.22 2.68
N ASP A 67 16.79 9.86 3.76
CA ASP A 67 17.15 9.17 5.01
C ASP A 67 15.95 8.69 5.83
N LYS A 68 14.73 8.97 5.41
CA LYS A 68 13.53 8.53 6.13
C LYS A 68 13.33 7.02 6.08
N LEU A 69 13.87 6.37 5.05
CA LEU A 69 13.80 4.92 4.92
C LEU A 69 15.08 4.31 5.47
N ASP A 70 14.93 3.29 6.28
CA ASP A 70 16.10 2.62 6.84
C ASP A 70 15.93 1.09 6.77
N GLU A 71 17.01 0.40 7.08
CA GLU A 71 17.08 -1.05 7.02
C GLU A 71 16.97 -1.69 8.40
N THR A 72 16.62 -0.91 9.43
CA THR A 72 16.69 -1.38 10.82
C THR A 72 15.36 -1.97 11.32
N GLY A 73 14.25 -1.66 10.68
CA GLY A 73 12.94 -2.16 11.12
C GLY A 73 12.68 -3.59 10.66
N GLU A 74 11.67 -4.21 11.23
CA GLU A 74 11.24 -5.55 10.82
C GLU A 74 10.89 -5.56 9.33
N VAL A 75 11.30 -6.62 8.62
CA VAL A 75 10.94 -6.83 7.23
C VAL A 75 9.87 -7.92 7.19
N TYR A 76 8.69 -7.58 6.69
CA TYR A 76 7.56 -8.51 6.65
C TYR A 76 7.76 -9.56 5.55
N SER A 77 7.04 -10.67 5.66
CA SER A 77 7.04 -11.66 4.57
C SER A 77 6.41 -11.05 3.32
N LYS A 78 6.81 -11.57 2.16
CA LYS A 78 6.30 -11.06 0.88
C LYS A 78 4.79 -11.22 0.74
N ASP A 79 4.24 -12.31 1.27
CA ASP A 79 2.79 -12.53 1.21
C ASP A 79 2.03 -11.45 1.97
N VAL A 80 2.48 -11.14 3.18
CA VAL A 80 1.84 -10.11 4.02
C VAL A 80 1.94 -8.76 3.33
N ILE A 81 3.14 -8.39 2.90
CA ILE A 81 3.34 -7.04 2.38
C ILE A 81 2.67 -6.84 1.01
N TYR A 82 2.60 -7.89 0.20
CA TYR A 82 1.86 -7.84 -1.06
C TYR A 82 0.38 -7.56 -0.80
N TRP A 83 -0.22 -8.31 0.13
CA TRP A 83 -1.62 -8.12 0.48
C TRP A 83 -1.87 -6.69 0.94
N ILE A 84 -1.00 -6.16 1.80
CA ILE A 84 -1.15 -4.80 2.31
C ILE A 84 -1.15 -3.79 1.15
N GLY A 85 -0.20 -3.90 0.25
CA GLY A 85 -0.12 -3.00 -0.90
C GLY A 85 -1.33 -3.10 -1.81
N TYR A 86 -1.75 -4.33 -2.10
CA TYR A 86 -2.89 -4.60 -2.96
C TYR A 86 -4.19 -4.02 -2.36
N ILE A 87 -4.44 -4.30 -1.08
CA ILE A 87 -5.67 -3.85 -0.42
C ILE A 87 -5.73 -2.33 -0.32
N TYR A 88 -4.61 -1.68 -0.02
CA TYR A 88 -4.60 -0.22 0.04
C TYR A 88 -4.98 0.41 -1.31
N ARG A 89 -4.45 -0.11 -2.43
CA ARG A 89 -4.78 0.44 -3.74
C ARG A 89 -6.21 0.11 -4.14
N TYR A 90 -6.65 -1.11 -3.84
CA TYR A 90 -8.04 -1.53 -4.07
C TYR A 90 -9.00 -0.62 -3.30
N TRP A 91 -8.67 -0.30 -2.05
CA TRP A 91 -9.46 0.59 -1.21
C TRP A 91 -9.69 1.94 -1.88
N HIS A 92 -8.62 2.51 -2.45
CA HIS A 92 -8.73 3.78 -3.17
C HIS A 92 -9.79 3.71 -4.27
N TYR A 93 -9.75 2.66 -5.09
CA TYR A 93 -10.72 2.55 -6.18
C TYR A 93 -12.13 2.23 -5.70
N TYR A 94 -12.24 1.52 -4.60
CA TYR A 94 -13.54 1.14 -4.04
C TYR A 94 -14.25 2.32 -3.38
N THR A 95 -13.53 3.21 -2.70
CA THR A 95 -14.11 4.30 -1.91
C THR A 95 -13.79 5.69 -2.45
N GLU A 96 -12.84 5.81 -3.36
CA GLU A 96 -12.30 7.08 -3.88
C GLU A 96 -11.55 7.88 -2.81
N GLU A 97 -11.26 7.29 -1.65
CA GLU A 97 -10.43 7.94 -0.64
C GLU A 97 -8.97 7.99 -1.09
N SER A 98 -8.23 9.00 -0.64
CA SER A 98 -6.81 9.13 -0.98
C SER A 98 -5.97 8.11 -0.20
N SER A 99 -4.78 7.79 -0.73
CA SER A 99 -3.83 6.92 -0.04
C SER A 99 -3.55 7.41 1.38
N LYS A 100 -3.37 8.72 1.55
CA LYS A 100 -3.09 9.31 2.85
C LYS A 100 -4.26 9.11 3.82
N ALA A 101 -5.49 9.32 3.36
CA ALA A 101 -6.68 9.15 4.18
C ALA A 101 -6.88 7.68 4.55
N ILE A 102 -6.60 6.77 3.62
CA ILE A 102 -6.69 5.33 3.85
C ILE A 102 -5.69 4.90 4.93
N TYR A 103 -4.44 5.36 4.82
CA TYR A 103 -3.42 5.01 5.80
C TYR A 103 -3.81 5.46 7.20
N LYS A 104 -4.43 6.64 7.32
CA LYS A 104 -4.89 7.16 8.61
C LYS A 104 -5.92 6.23 9.25
N GLN A 105 -6.79 5.63 8.45
CA GLN A 105 -7.81 4.71 8.95
C GLN A 105 -7.25 3.34 9.29
N ALA A 106 -6.29 2.86 8.51
CA ALA A 106 -5.70 1.53 8.72
C ALA A 106 -4.18 1.62 8.60
N PRO A 107 -3.51 2.08 9.67
CA PRO A 107 -2.05 2.10 9.67
C PRO A 107 -1.47 0.70 9.51
N VAL A 108 -0.18 0.63 9.23
CA VAL A 108 0.48 -0.63 8.92
C VAL A 108 0.28 -1.69 10.00
N GLU A 109 0.27 -1.30 11.28
CA GLU A 109 0.07 -2.25 12.39
C GLU A 109 -1.31 -2.91 12.32
N THR A 110 -2.33 -2.13 11.97
CA THR A 110 -3.69 -2.64 11.79
C THR A 110 -3.73 -3.63 10.62
N MET A 111 -3.09 -3.28 9.51
CA MET A 111 -3.07 -4.14 8.33
C MET A 111 -2.35 -5.46 8.64
N LYS A 112 -1.18 -5.39 9.24
CA LYS A 112 -0.40 -6.60 9.56
C LYS A 112 -1.15 -7.49 10.53
N ARG A 113 -1.75 -6.91 11.57
CA ARG A 113 -2.48 -7.66 12.61
C ARG A 113 -3.63 -8.46 12.01
N ASN A 114 -4.29 -7.91 11.01
CA ASN A 114 -5.49 -8.51 10.46
C ASN A 114 -5.25 -9.36 9.22
N TYR A 115 -4.00 -9.52 8.78
CA TYR A 115 -3.68 -10.26 7.57
C TYR A 115 -4.23 -11.69 7.61
N LEU A 116 -3.95 -12.45 8.66
CA LEU A 116 -4.36 -13.85 8.72
C LEU A 116 -5.88 -14.01 8.61
N MET A 117 -6.63 -13.13 9.22
CA MET A 117 -8.08 -13.19 9.19
C MET A 117 -8.66 -12.69 7.88
N PHE A 118 -8.10 -11.63 7.31
CA PHE A 118 -8.73 -10.92 6.20
C PHE A 118 -8.21 -11.27 4.81
N HIS A 119 -7.01 -11.89 4.69
CA HIS A 119 -6.41 -12.09 3.37
C HIS A 119 -7.17 -13.09 2.48
N THR A 120 -8.03 -13.92 3.07
CA THR A 120 -8.87 -14.85 2.31
C THR A 120 -10.25 -14.28 1.97
N MET A 121 -10.55 -13.09 2.47
CA MET A 121 -11.83 -12.44 2.18
C MET A 121 -11.75 -11.68 0.86
N ALA A 122 -12.92 -11.44 0.25
CA ALA A 122 -12.99 -10.51 -0.87
C ALA A 122 -12.47 -9.15 -0.40
N PRO A 123 -11.73 -8.42 -1.26
CA PRO A 123 -11.17 -7.12 -0.85
C PRO A 123 -12.21 -6.16 -0.28
N GLU A 124 -13.40 -6.09 -0.86
CA GLU A 124 -14.46 -5.20 -0.38
C GLU A 124 -14.85 -5.51 1.06
N VAL A 125 -14.94 -6.80 1.39
CA VAL A 125 -15.31 -7.23 2.74
C VAL A 125 -14.19 -6.86 3.72
N ALA A 126 -12.94 -7.14 3.35
CA ALA A 126 -11.80 -6.78 4.19
C ALA A 126 -11.77 -5.29 4.46
N ILE A 127 -11.99 -4.47 3.43
CA ILE A 127 -11.97 -3.00 3.57
C ILE A 127 -13.08 -2.53 4.50
N GLU A 128 -14.29 -3.05 4.33
CA GLU A 128 -15.41 -2.67 5.20
C GLU A 128 -15.12 -3.03 6.67
N ASP A 129 -14.52 -4.19 6.90
CA ASP A 129 -14.16 -4.62 8.25
C ASP A 129 -13.04 -3.73 8.83
N LEU A 130 -12.06 -3.34 8.01
CA LEU A 130 -11.01 -2.43 8.45
C LEU A 130 -11.58 -1.05 8.81
N LYS A 131 -12.54 -0.56 8.03
CA LYS A 131 -13.22 0.70 8.34
C LYS A 131 -13.97 0.61 9.66
N GLU A 132 -14.59 -0.54 9.92
CA GLU A 132 -15.29 -0.77 11.19
C GLU A 132 -14.33 -0.75 12.39
N ILE A 133 -13.16 -1.39 12.25
CA ILE A 133 -12.13 -1.36 13.27
C ILE A 133 -11.73 0.08 13.62
N TYR A 134 -11.56 0.92 12.58
CA TYR A 134 -11.22 2.33 12.80
C TYR A 134 -12.30 3.07 13.56
N LYS A 135 -13.57 2.83 13.23
CA LYS A 135 -14.70 3.51 13.88
C LYS A 135 -14.83 3.16 15.35
N GLN A 136 -14.31 2.01 15.76
CA GLN A 136 -14.44 1.53 17.15
C GLN A 136 -13.33 2.06 18.05
N LYS A 137 -12.41 2.83 17.54
CA LYS A 137 -11.31 3.38 18.37
C LYS A 137 -11.68 4.64 19.09
#